data_bf5747673e3c5f7f1d8766e1367cf897
#
_entry.id   bf5747673e3c5f7f1d8766e1367cf897
#
_cell.length_a   1.000
_cell.length_b   1.000
_cell.length_c   1.000
_cell.angle_alpha   90.00
_cell.angle_beta   90.00
_cell.angle_gamma   90.00
#
_symmetry.space_group_name_H-M   'P 1'
#
loop_
_entity.id
_entity.type
_entity.pdbx_description
1 polymer ?
#
loop_
_entity_poly.entity_id
_entity_poly.type
_entity_poly.pdbx_seq_one_letter_code
_entity_poly.pdbx_strand_id
1 'polypeptide(L)'
;VNLQAGGTLDNRGRVEARGDTTVNADTIHSSHNSVWAAGLDDNGNTTRPGSLTLTAQHVQANGKNLATDTLAVHSQQIDLSDSQTAAGQIQLTAGQSGISTAHATVNADRLTAKTPGQFNNDGGQLVAREIHLTTPDISNLKGKINQTG
;
A
#
# COMPACT_ATOMS: atom_id res chain seq x y z
N VAL A 1 7.36 9.77 11.80
CA VAL A 1 6.82 10.88 10.99
C VAL A 1 5.31 10.87 11.10
N ASN A 2 4.74 12.03 11.33
CA ASN A 2 3.30 12.21 11.39
C ASN A 2 2.93 13.41 10.53
N LEU A 3 2.21 13.17 9.45
CA LEU A 3 1.80 14.19 8.49
C LEU A 3 0.28 14.30 8.46
N GLN A 4 -0.24 15.52 8.59
CA GLN A 4 -1.66 15.80 8.49
C GLN A 4 -1.89 16.96 7.54
N ALA A 5 -2.80 16.77 6.60
CA ALA A 5 -3.20 17.81 5.66
C ALA A 5 -4.72 17.81 5.54
N GLY A 6 -5.32 19.00 5.45
CA GLY A 6 -6.77 19.13 5.27
C GLY A 6 -7.22 18.87 3.84
N GLY A 7 -6.33 19.00 2.88
CA GLY A 7 -6.61 18.77 1.47
C GLY A 7 -5.75 17.65 0.93
N THR A 8 -5.00 17.94 -0.13
CA THR A 8 -4.13 16.95 -0.79
C THR A 8 -2.72 16.99 -0.21
N LEU A 9 -2.20 15.80 0.10
CA LEU A 9 -0.79 15.62 0.40
C LEU A 9 -0.15 14.95 -0.81
N ASP A 10 0.79 15.64 -1.44
CA ASP A 10 1.45 15.19 -2.67
C ASP A 10 2.92 14.88 -2.37
N ASN A 11 3.28 13.61 -2.48
CA ASN A 11 4.66 13.16 -2.27
C ASN A 11 5.32 12.85 -3.61
N ARG A 12 6.23 13.72 -4.04
CA ARG A 12 7.04 13.49 -5.25
C ARG A 12 8.50 13.21 -4.92
N GLY A 13 8.78 13.01 -3.64
CA GLY A 13 10.13 12.75 -3.15
C GLY A 13 10.14 11.54 -2.24
N ARG A 14 10.77 11.69 -1.11
CA ARG A 14 10.93 10.60 -0.15
C ARG A 14 10.44 11.04 1.22
N VAL A 15 9.56 10.25 1.82
CA VAL A 15 9.17 10.38 3.22
C VAL A 15 9.59 9.08 3.90
N GLU A 16 10.59 9.17 4.74
CA GLU A 16 11.24 8.01 5.32
C GLU A 16 11.39 8.19 6.84
N ALA A 17 11.15 7.13 7.59
CA ALA A 17 11.26 7.13 9.04
C ALA A 17 12.00 5.91 9.53
N ARG A 18 12.72 6.07 10.64
CA ARG A 18 13.30 4.94 11.37
C ARG A 18 12.24 4.16 12.12
N GLY A 19 11.20 4.83 12.59
CA GLY A 19 10.05 4.22 13.25
C GLY A 19 8.82 4.29 12.34
N ASP A 20 7.70 4.70 12.93
CA ASP A 20 6.42 4.74 12.24
C ASP A 20 6.26 5.98 11.38
N THR A 21 5.50 5.84 10.31
CA THR A 21 5.03 6.94 9.48
C THR A 21 3.51 6.87 9.42
N THR A 22 2.85 7.95 9.83
CA THR A 22 1.39 8.07 9.79
C THR A 22 1.01 9.29 8.96
N VAL A 23 0.12 9.09 7.99
CA VAL A 23 -0.29 10.14 7.07
C VAL A 23 -1.82 10.20 7.03
N ASN A 24 -2.36 11.38 7.27
CA ASN A 24 -3.79 11.66 7.18
C ASN A 24 -4.03 12.87 6.29
N ALA A 25 -4.87 12.70 5.28
CA ALA A 25 -5.24 13.78 4.37
C ALA A 25 -6.60 13.46 3.75
N ASP A 26 -7.18 14.41 3.04
CA ASP A 26 -8.35 14.13 2.22
C ASP A 26 -7.94 13.28 1.02
N THR A 27 -6.85 13.66 0.35
CA THR A 27 -6.26 12.91 -0.75
C THR A 27 -4.77 12.72 -0.50
N ILE A 28 -4.29 11.49 -0.63
CA ILE A 28 -2.85 11.21 -0.62
C ILE A 28 -2.48 10.80 -2.04
N HIS A 29 -1.49 11.52 -2.61
CA HIS A 29 -0.97 11.25 -3.94
C HIS A 29 0.53 11.10 -3.87
N SER A 30 1.07 10.01 -4.40
CA SER A 30 2.50 9.85 -4.55
C SER A 30 2.84 9.35 -5.95
N SER A 31 3.83 9.98 -6.55
CA SER A 31 4.24 9.70 -7.91
C SER A 31 5.00 8.38 -8.02
N HIS A 32 5.20 7.92 -9.26
CA HIS A 32 5.90 6.66 -9.53
C HIS A 32 7.31 6.61 -8.93
N ASN A 33 8.01 7.74 -8.86
CA ASN A 33 9.38 7.79 -8.34
C ASN A 33 9.44 8.17 -6.85
N SER A 34 8.31 8.26 -6.17
CA SER A 34 8.27 8.63 -4.76
C SER A 34 8.48 7.42 -3.84
N VAL A 35 8.76 7.73 -2.57
CA VAL A 35 8.94 6.70 -1.54
C VAL A 35 8.18 7.09 -0.28
N TRP A 36 7.39 6.16 0.24
CA TRP A 36 6.92 6.13 1.62
C TRP A 36 7.62 4.98 2.32
N ALA A 37 8.28 5.22 3.44
CA ALA A 37 8.96 4.14 4.14
C ALA A 37 8.93 4.32 5.65
N ALA A 38 8.80 3.20 6.36
CA ALA A 38 8.82 3.14 7.82
C ALA A 38 9.71 1.98 8.28
N GLY A 39 10.42 2.16 9.40
CA GLY A 39 11.28 1.13 9.94
C GLY A 39 12.63 1.02 9.24
N LEU A 40 13.18 2.12 8.77
CA LEU A 40 14.47 2.11 8.07
C LEU A 40 15.65 2.09 9.04
N ASP A 41 16.68 1.31 8.72
CA ASP A 41 17.96 1.34 9.39
C ASP A 41 18.88 2.44 8.79
N ASP A 42 20.11 2.52 9.28
CA ASP A 42 21.06 3.53 8.82
C ASP A 42 21.50 3.32 7.35
N ASN A 43 21.25 2.14 6.81
CA ASN A 43 21.58 1.79 5.42
C ASN A 43 20.37 1.93 4.48
N GLY A 44 19.21 2.38 4.99
CA GLY A 44 18.01 2.54 4.19
C GLY A 44 17.22 1.25 3.96
N ASN A 45 17.47 0.20 4.73
CA ASN A 45 16.75 -1.06 4.65
C ASN A 45 15.67 -1.13 5.73
N THR A 46 14.56 -1.82 5.44
CA THR A 46 13.45 -1.99 6.38
C THR A 46 13.76 -3.13 7.35
N THR A 47 14.55 -2.84 8.36
CA THR A 47 14.97 -3.81 9.39
C THR A 47 14.63 -3.40 10.81
N ARG A 48 14.25 -2.15 11.03
CA ARG A 48 13.86 -1.63 12.36
C ARG A 48 12.34 -1.73 12.51
N PRO A 49 11.81 -1.84 13.73
CA PRO A 49 10.35 -1.81 13.90
C PRO A 49 9.76 -0.51 13.35
N GLY A 50 8.72 -0.63 12.55
CA GLY A 50 8.03 0.53 12.00
C GLY A 50 6.88 0.15 11.10
N SER A 51 5.80 0.92 11.22
CA SER A 51 4.57 0.73 10.44
C SER A 51 4.24 2.00 9.66
N LEU A 52 3.69 1.81 8.48
CA LEU A 52 3.24 2.89 7.60
C LEU A 52 1.72 2.85 7.53
N THR A 53 1.07 3.96 7.90
CA THR A 53 -0.38 4.05 7.87
C THR A 53 -0.78 5.25 7.00
N LEU A 54 -1.59 4.99 5.97
CA LEU A 54 -2.13 6.01 5.08
C LEU A 54 -3.65 6.03 5.23
N THR A 55 -4.20 7.17 5.60
CA THR A 55 -5.65 7.35 5.76
C THR A 55 -6.12 8.56 4.97
N ALA A 56 -7.06 8.35 4.05
CA ALA A 56 -7.59 9.41 3.20
C ALA A 56 -8.93 8.98 2.60
N GLN A 57 -9.59 9.88 1.88
CA GLN A 57 -10.72 9.50 1.03
C GLN A 57 -10.25 8.87 -0.28
N HIS A 58 -9.12 9.36 -0.81
CA HIS A 58 -8.49 8.81 -2.00
C HIS A 58 -7.00 8.63 -1.75
N VAL A 59 -6.49 7.43 -1.98
CA VAL A 59 -5.05 7.14 -1.91
C VAL A 59 -4.58 6.67 -3.27
N GLN A 60 -3.61 7.38 -3.83
CA GLN A 60 -2.89 6.98 -5.03
C GLN A 60 -1.41 6.94 -4.68
N ALA A 61 -0.87 5.74 -4.51
CA ALA A 61 0.50 5.53 -4.05
C ALA A 61 1.25 4.65 -5.04
N ASN A 62 1.68 5.27 -6.14
CA ASN A 62 2.22 4.59 -7.31
C ASN A 62 3.75 4.41 -7.28
N GLY A 63 4.40 4.83 -6.22
CA GLY A 63 5.85 4.66 -6.06
C GLY A 63 6.20 3.46 -5.20
N LYS A 64 7.18 3.61 -4.33
CA LYS A 64 7.55 2.59 -3.36
C LYS A 64 6.83 2.84 -2.04
N ASN A 65 6.20 1.80 -1.50
CA ASN A 65 5.50 1.83 -0.22
C ASN A 65 6.07 0.71 0.64
N LEU A 66 6.90 1.08 1.61
CA LEU A 66 7.69 0.11 2.36
C LEU A 66 7.50 0.26 3.86
N ALA A 67 7.31 -0.86 4.54
CA ALA A 67 7.30 -0.90 6.00
C ALA A 67 7.92 -2.21 6.49
N THR A 68 8.58 -2.15 7.64
CA THR A 68 9.11 -3.37 8.25
C THR A 68 7.97 -4.22 8.81
N ASP A 69 7.06 -3.60 9.56
CA ASP A 69 5.99 -4.33 10.22
C ASP A 69 4.70 -4.31 9.40
N THR A 70 3.89 -3.28 9.55
CA THR A 70 2.58 -3.21 8.92
C THR A 70 2.47 -2.01 8.00
N LEU A 71 1.96 -2.24 6.81
CA LEU A 71 1.48 -1.19 5.93
C LEU A 71 -0.03 -1.27 5.92
N ALA A 72 -0.68 -0.22 6.43
CA ALA A 72 -2.14 -0.14 6.49
C ALA A 72 -2.62 1.04 5.67
N VAL A 73 -3.59 0.81 4.79
CA VAL A 73 -4.20 1.86 3.98
C VAL A 73 -5.70 1.82 4.21
N HIS A 74 -6.27 2.94 4.62
CA HIS A 74 -7.71 3.11 4.84
C HIS A 74 -8.22 4.23 3.96
N SER A 75 -9.11 3.92 3.02
CA SER A 75 -9.56 4.89 2.04
C SER A 75 -10.85 4.44 1.37
N GLN A 76 -11.56 5.33 0.70
CA GLN A 76 -12.66 4.95 -0.19
C GLN A 76 -12.13 4.33 -1.48
N GLN A 77 -11.00 4.82 -1.96
CA GLN A 77 -10.33 4.30 -3.13
C GLN A 77 -8.85 4.13 -2.83
N ILE A 78 -8.33 2.93 -3.13
CA ILE A 78 -6.89 2.64 -2.99
C ILE A 78 -6.34 2.32 -4.38
N ASP A 79 -5.38 3.10 -4.83
CA ASP A 79 -4.68 2.89 -6.10
C ASP A 79 -3.20 2.69 -5.81
N LEU A 80 -2.76 1.45 -5.90
CA LEU A 80 -1.35 1.06 -5.79
C LEU A 80 -0.80 0.63 -7.16
N SER A 81 -1.48 0.99 -8.25
CA SER A 81 -1.04 0.58 -9.58
C SER A 81 0.38 1.06 -9.87
N ASP A 82 1.14 0.25 -10.57
CA ASP A 82 2.54 0.48 -10.93
C ASP A 82 3.49 0.60 -9.74
N SER A 83 3.03 0.34 -8.51
CA SER A 83 3.83 0.50 -7.30
C SER A 83 4.71 -0.71 -7.00
N GLN A 84 5.70 -0.49 -6.13
CA GLN A 84 6.42 -1.54 -5.44
C GLN A 84 6.07 -1.42 -3.95
N THR A 85 5.28 -2.36 -3.46
CA THR A 85 4.74 -2.31 -2.12
C THR A 85 5.19 -3.55 -1.36
N ALA A 86 5.81 -3.35 -0.20
CA ALA A 86 6.31 -4.46 0.60
C ALA A 86 6.24 -4.14 2.09
N ALA A 87 5.80 -5.11 2.87
CA ALA A 87 5.76 -5.03 4.34
C ALA A 87 5.64 -6.44 4.92
N GLY A 88 5.84 -6.56 6.23
CA GLY A 88 5.54 -7.81 6.92
C GLY A 88 4.06 -8.15 6.82
N GLN A 89 3.20 -7.18 7.13
CA GLN A 89 1.76 -7.31 6.96
C GLN A 89 1.24 -6.15 6.14
N ILE A 90 0.38 -6.45 5.18
CA ILE A 90 -0.29 -5.42 4.38
C ILE A 90 -1.80 -5.54 4.63
N GLN A 91 -2.41 -4.42 5.03
CA GLN A 91 -3.85 -4.34 5.27
C GLN A 91 -4.42 -3.22 4.41
N LEU A 92 -5.26 -3.57 3.46
CA LEU A 92 -5.92 -2.63 2.56
C LEU A 92 -7.41 -2.66 2.84
N THR A 93 -7.97 -1.53 3.25
CA THR A 93 -9.41 -1.41 3.49
C THR A 93 -9.94 -0.26 2.66
N ALA A 94 -10.77 -0.58 1.68
CA ALA A 94 -11.33 0.41 0.77
C ALA A 94 -12.85 0.42 0.82
N GLY A 95 -13.43 1.50 0.32
CA GLY A 95 -14.88 1.63 0.13
C GLY A 95 -15.31 1.19 -1.25
N GLN A 96 -16.41 1.75 -1.75
CA GLN A 96 -17.05 1.35 -3.00
C GLN A 96 -16.17 1.59 -4.24
N SER A 97 -15.23 2.51 -4.17
CA SER A 97 -14.35 2.79 -5.31
C SER A 97 -13.26 1.74 -5.53
N GLY A 98 -13.10 0.82 -4.58
CA GLY A 98 -12.29 -0.38 -4.78
C GLY A 98 -10.80 -0.21 -4.56
N ILE A 99 -10.07 -1.27 -4.93
CA ILE A 99 -8.63 -1.37 -4.77
C ILE A 99 -8.02 -1.76 -6.13
N SER A 100 -6.94 -1.08 -6.52
CA SER A 100 -6.16 -1.46 -7.70
C SER A 100 -4.71 -1.74 -7.32
N THR A 101 -4.22 -2.91 -7.70
CA THR A 101 -2.80 -3.28 -7.69
C THR A 101 -2.33 -3.61 -9.09
N ALA A 102 -3.00 -3.05 -10.11
CA ALA A 102 -2.68 -3.31 -11.51
C ALA A 102 -1.23 -2.95 -11.82
N HIS A 103 -0.51 -3.85 -12.45
CA HIS A 103 0.91 -3.69 -12.81
C HIS A 103 1.83 -3.42 -11.61
N ALA A 104 1.35 -3.65 -10.38
CA ALA A 104 2.14 -3.47 -9.18
C ALA A 104 2.85 -4.77 -8.79
N THR A 105 3.87 -4.63 -7.96
CA THR A 105 4.51 -5.77 -7.29
C THR A 105 4.29 -5.60 -5.79
N VAL A 106 3.58 -6.55 -5.18
CA VAL A 106 3.20 -6.51 -3.78
C VAL A 106 3.71 -7.76 -3.09
N ASN A 107 4.54 -7.57 -2.06
CA ASN A 107 5.14 -8.67 -1.30
C ASN A 107 4.89 -8.47 0.20
N ALA A 108 4.45 -9.53 0.86
CA ALA A 108 4.20 -9.51 2.30
C ALA A 108 4.30 -10.92 2.89
N ASP A 109 4.37 -11.02 4.22
CA ASP A 109 4.09 -12.29 4.88
C ASP A 109 2.58 -12.53 4.90
N ARG A 110 1.80 -11.50 5.24
CA ARG A 110 0.34 -11.58 5.21
C ARG A 110 -0.24 -10.38 4.48
N LEU A 111 -1.10 -10.67 3.53
CA LEU A 111 -1.84 -9.64 2.79
C LEU A 111 -3.33 -9.82 3.06
N THR A 112 -3.96 -8.78 3.58
CA THR A 112 -5.41 -8.75 3.77
C THR A 112 -5.96 -7.54 3.04
N ALA A 113 -6.94 -7.75 2.17
CA ALA A 113 -7.58 -6.68 1.43
C ALA A 113 -9.09 -6.85 1.49
N LYS A 114 -9.80 -5.77 1.77
CA LYS A 114 -11.26 -5.78 1.90
C LYS A 114 -11.84 -4.55 1.22
N THR A 115 -12.80 -4.78 0.35
CA THR A 115 -13.54 -3.71 -0.31
C THR A 115 -14.91 -4.21 -0.74
N PRO A 116 -15.98 -3.40 -0.63
CA PRO A 116 -17.26 -3.69 -1.26
C PRO A 116 -17.25 -3.39 -2.77
N GLY A 117 -16.21 -2.73 -3.29
CA GLY A 117 -16.02 -2.50 -4.71
C GLY A 117 -15.21 -3.59 -5.37
N GLN A 118 -14.53 -3.28 -6.49
CA GLN A 118 -13.73 -4.23 -7.24
C GLN A 118 -12.29 -4.24 -6.74
N PHE A 119 -11.69 -5.45 -6.72
CA PHE A 119 -10.25 -5.61 -6.55
C PHE A 119 -9.63 -5.92 -7.92
N ASN A 120 -8.76 -5.04 -8.42
CA ASN A 120 -8.15 -5.16 -9.74
C ASN A 120 -6.66 -5.41 -9.61
N ASN A 121 -6.21 -6.60 -10.02
CA ASN A 121 -4.80 -6.98 -10.06
C ASN A 121 -4.33 -7.27 -11.51
N ASP A 122 -4.93 -6.64 -12.50
CA ASP A 122 -4.57 -6.90 -13.89
C ASP A 122 -3.09 -6.57 -14.14
N GLY A 123 -2.33 -7.54 -14.63
CA GLY A 123 -0.90 -7.40 -14.86
C GLY A 123 -0.04 -7.27 -13.61
N GLY A 124 -0.65 -7.31 -12.42
CA GLY A 124 0.07 -7.17 -11.16
C GLY A 124 0.54 -8.50 -10.59
N GLN A 125 1.36 -8.43 -9.54
CA GLN A 125 1.85 -9.60 -8.84
C GLN A 125 1.66 -9.41 -7.34
N LEU A 126 0.84 -10.26 -6.73
CA LEU A 126 0.65 -10.33 -5.30
C LEU A 126 1.30 -11.62 -4.80
N VAL A 127 2.28 -11.50 -3.92
CA VAL A 127 2.98 -12.66 -3.36
C VAL A 127 3.03 -12.52 -1.84
N ALA A 128 2.49 -13.48 -1.13
CA ALA A 128 2.51 -13.50 0.33
C ALA A 128 2.38 -14.94 0.84
N ARG A 129 2.78 -15.15 2.08
CA ARG A 129 2.58 -16.46 2.71
C ARG A 129 1.11 -16.75 2.96
N GLU A 130 0.35 -15.70 3.32
CA GLU A 130 -1.10 -15.78 3.46
C GLU A 130 -1.75 -14.62 2.73
N ILE A 131 -2.79 -14.91 1.95
CA ILE A 131 -3.54 -13.90 1.21
C ILE A 131 -5.03 -14.07 1.51
N HIS A 132 -5.65 -12.99 1.99
CA HIS A 132 -7.09 -12.93 2.23
C HIS A 132 -7.67 -11.74 1.47
N LEU A 133 -8.49 -12.02 0.46
CA LEU A 133 -9.17 -11.01 -0.32
C LEU A 133 -10.67 -11.13 -0.09
N THR A 134 -11.31 -10.06 0.35
CA THR A 134 -12.75 -10.01 0.56
C THR A 134 -13.33 -8.93 -0.34
N THR A 135 -13.96 -9.32 -1.42
CA THR A 135 -14.50 -8.42 -2.43
C THR A 135 -15.55 -9.16 -3.26
N PRO A 136 -16.58 -8.46 -3.79
CA PRO A 136 -17.54 -9.10 -4.68
C PRO A 136 -16.96 -9.39 -6.08
N ASP A 137 -15.95 -8.64 -6.53
CA ASP A 137 -15.40 -8.76 -7.87
C ASP A 137 -13.88 -8.69 -7.85
N ILE A 138 -13.23 -9.69 -8.46
CA ILE A 138 -11.77 -9.71 -8.63
C ILE A 138 -11.47 -9.78 -10.12
N SER A 139 -10.61 -8.88 -10.60
CA SER A 139 -10.02 -8.95 -11.92
C SER A 139 -8.53 -9.25 -11.80
N ASN A 140 -8.06 -10.27 -12.51
CA ASN A 140 -6.65 -10.71 -12.45
C ASN A 140 -6.15 -11.12 -13.84
N LEU A 141 -6.50 -10.33 -14.86
CA LEU A 141 -6.10 -10.60 -16.24
C LEU A 141 -4.58 -10.44 -16.39
N LYS A 142 -3.90 -11.50 -16.80
CA LYS A 142 -2.43 -11.53 -16.91
C LYS A 142 -1.71 -11.17 -15.61
N GLY A 143 -2.43 -11.25 -14.49
CA GLY A 143 -1.86 -11.01 -13.18
C GLY A 143 -1.53 -12.31 -12.46
N LYS A 144 -0.93 -12.15 -11.28
CA LYS A 144 -0.56 -13.29 -10.44
C LYS A 144 -0.94 -13.01 -9.00
N ILE A 145 -1.67 -13.93 -8.40
CA ILE A 145 -1.97 -13.94 -6.97
C ILE A 145 -1.41 -15.25 -6.43
N ASN A 146 -0.32 -15.19 -5.68
CA ASN A 146 0.43 -16.37 -5.26
C ASN A 146 0.59 -16.42 -3.75
N GLN A 147 -0.07 -17.39 -3.14
CA GLN A 147 0.11 -17.69 -1.72
C GLN A 147 1.17 -18.78 -1.58
N THR A 148 2.23 -18.49 -0.82
CA THR A 148 3.40 -19.38 -0.70
C THR A 148 3.42 -20.20 0.59
N GLY A 149 2.54 -19.92 1.52
CA GLY A 149 2.47 -20.63 2.80
C GLY A 149 1.26 -21.52 2.96
#